data_27cfbabb4cbc0c9ef9b09c51d0602ca5
#
_entry.id   27cfbabb4cbc0c9ef9b09c51d0602ca5
#
_cell.length_a   1.000
_cell.length_b   1.000
_cell.length_c   1.000
_cell.angle_alpha   90.00
_cell.angle_beta   90.00
_cell.angle_gamma   90.00
#
_symmetry.space_group_name_H-M   'P 1'
#
loop_
_entity.id
_entity.type
_entity.pdbx_description
1 polymer ?
#
loop_
_entity_poly.entity_id
_entity_poly.type
_entity_poly.pdbx_seq_one_letter_code
_entity_poly.pdbx_strand_id
1 'polypeptide(L)'
;MSAKRTELMRRLPLAWLLIVAVPAITPVLGLVAPAALAQNPAQASSAGALSTGFAFSETGGEDLYANVCQGCHMPDGTGAIGAGAYPSLAGDKALEAAGYPVHIVVHGQRGMPPVGMMMTDDQIVAVVNYVRTHFGNDYRDAVTAADVKAVRAAADDRVLEMRRRR
;
A
#
# COMPACT_ATOMS: atom_id res chain seq x y z
N MET A 1 -38.13 31.63 -24.76
CA MET A 1 -38.91 30.45 -25.05
C MET A 1 -38.43 29.39 -24.03
N SER A 2 -38.71 29.38 -22.90
CA SER A 2 -39.67 29.54 -21.81
C SER A 2 -40.76 28.48 -21.77
N ALA A 3 -40.89 27.89 -20.55
CA ALA A 3 -42.01 27.12 -20.07
C ALA A 3 -42.22 25.70 -20.64
N LYS A 4 -41.63 24.71 -19.94
CA LYS A 4 -42.18 23.35 -19.82
C LYS A 4 -41.43 22.50 -18.80
N ARG A 5 -41.16 23.00 -17.58
CA ARG A 5 -40.62 22.21 -16.47
C ARG A 5 -41.34 22.43 -15.13
N THR A 6 -42.66 22.58 -15.15
CA THR A 6 -43.41 22.83 -13.90
C THR A 6 -44.71 22.06 -13.85
N GLU A 7 -44.75 20.79 -14.17
CA GLU A 7 -46.01 20.00 -14.05
C GLU A 7 -45.82 18.52 -13.75
N LEU A 8 -44.81 18.14 -12.96
CA LEU A 8 -44.71 16.74 -12.54
C LEU A 8 -44.55 16.56 -11.01
N MET A 9 -45.03 17.50 -10.23
CA MET A 9 -45.08 17.40 -8.76
C MET A 9 -46.47 17.60 -8.20
N ARG A 10 -47.44 16.89 -8.72
CA ARG A 10 -48.78 16.99 -8.14
C ARG A 10 -49.59 15.75 -8.42
N ARG A 11 -49.28 14.65 -7.74
CA ARG A 11 -50.19 13.52 -7.45
C ARG A 11 -49.48 12.45 -6.65
N LEU A 12 -49.31 12.65 -5.33
CA LEU A 12 -49.16 11.56 -4.38
C LEU A 12 -50.45 11.47 -3.60
N PRO A 13 -51.19 10.36 -3.68
CA PRO A 13 -52.39 10.19 -2.85
C PRO A 13 -51.96 9.88 -1.40
N LEU A 14 -52.50 10.69 -0.48
CA LEU A 14 -52.57 10.42 0.94
C LEU A 14 -53.53 9.25 1.17
N ALA A 15 -53.03 8.08 1.35
CA ALA A 15 -53.82 6.97 1.94
C ALA A 15 -52.92 5.75 2.14
N TRP A 16 -52.26 5.67 3.30
CA TRP A 16 -51.95 4.35 3.88
C TRP A 16 -51.55 4.53 5.34
N LEU A 17 -52.56 4.94 6.14
CA LEU A 17 -52.61 4.70 7.56
C LEU A 17 -53.11 3.27 7.77
N LEU A 18 -52.22 2.29 7.87
CA LEU A 18 -52.55 0.98 8.38
C LEU A 18 -51.80 0.76 9.71
N ILE A 19 -52.64 0.67 10.72
CA ILE A 19 -52.42 0.24 12.10
C ILE A 19 -51.64 -1.09 12.07
N VAL A 20 -50.38 -1.05 12.52
CA VAL A 20 -49.61 -2.25 12.84
C VAL A 20 -49.83 -2.58 14.32
N ALA A 21 -50.63 -3.60 14.56
CA ALA A 21 -50.80 -4.23 15.86
C ALA A 21 -49.44 -4.81 16.31
N VAL A 22 -48.95 -4.36 17.45
CA VAL A 22 -47.75 -4.89 18.08
C VAL A 22 -48.10 -6.21 18.77
N PRO A 23 -47.57 -7.38 18.36
CA PRO A 23 -47.67 -8.59 19.15
C PRO A 23 -46.74 -8.52 20.36
N ALA A 24 -47.30 -8.86 21.51
CA ALA A 24 -46.58 -8.95 22.81
C ALA A 24 -45.43 -9.98 22.64
N ILE A 25 -44.21 -9.50 22.75
CA ILE A 25 -43.02 -10.36 22.74
C ILE A 25 -42.81 -10.87 24.17
N THR A 26 -43.10 -12.15 24.38
CA THR A 26 -42.71 -12.87 25.59
C THR A 26 -41.19 -12.97 25.66
N PRO A 27 -40.51 -12.68 26.79
CA PRO A 27 -39.08 -12.88 26.95
C PRO A 27 -38.79 -14.39 27.08
N VAL A 28 -38.36 -15.00 26.00
CA VAL A 28 -37.69 -16.30 26.10
C VAL A 28 -36.29 -16.02 26.62
N LEU A 29 -36.07 -16.40 27.88
CA LEU A 29 -34.76 -16.45 28.51
C LEU A 29 -33.93 -17.54 27.80
N GLY A 30 -33.41 -17.24 26.59
CA GLY A 30 -32.47 -18.08 25.90
C GLY A 30 -31.09 -17.90 26.52
N LEU A 31 -30.58 -18.98 27.08
CA LEU A 31 -29.20 -19.10 27.56
C LEU A 31 -28.28 -18.88 26.37
N VAL A 32 -27.82 -17.64 26.16
CA VAL A 32 -26.79 -17.34 25.14
C VAL A 32 -25.46 -17.83 25.72
N ALA A 33 -25.09 -19.05 25.33
CA ALA A 33 -23.72 -19.50 25.51
C ALA A 33 -22.79 -18.52 24.77
N PRO A 34 -21.71 -18.03 25.39
CA PRO A 34 -20.72 -17.24 24.64
C PRO A 34 -20.14 -18.13 23.56
N ALA A 35 -20.48 -17.86 22.31
CA ALA A 35 -19.75 -18.40 21.17
C ALA A 35 -18.32 -17.92 21.33
N ALA A 36 -17.44 -18.78 21.79
CA ALA A 36 -16.03 -18.54 21.72
C ALA A 36 -15.71 -18.25 20.25
N LEU A 37 -15.39 -17.00 19.95
CA LEU A 37 -14.86 -16.61 18.64
C LEU A 37 -13.58 -17.43 18.47
N ALA A 38 -13.69 -18.53 17.74
CA ALA A 38 -12.54 -19.29 17.30
C ALA A 38 -11.73 -18.34 16.41
N GLN A 39 -10.72 -17.71 17.00
CA GLN A 39 -9.75 -16.92 16.28
C GLN A 39 -9.05 -17.91 15.34
N ASN A 40 -9.31 -17.73 14.04
CA ASN A 40 -8.70 -18.53 12.99
C ASN A 40 -7.17 -18.30 13.07
N PRO A 41 -6.36 -19.33 13.41
CA PRO A 41 -4.90 -19.19 13.53
C PRO A 41 -4.24 -18.75 12.22
N ALA A 42 -4.94 -18.84 11.08
CA ALA A 42 -4.46 -18.36 9.78
C ALA A 42 -4.50 -16.83 9.63
N GLN A 43 -5.22 -16.11 10.50
CA GLN A 43 -5.26 -14.63 10.48
C GLN A 43 -4.33 -13.98 11.52
N ALA A 44 -3.67 -14.77 12.36
CA ALA A 44 -2.69 -14.26 13.33
C ALA A 44 -1.31 -13.97 12.70
N SER A 45 -1.13 -14.24 11.41
CA SER A 45 0.17 -14.11 10.74
C SER A 45 0.39 -12.76 10.05
N SER A 46 -0.58 -11.86 10.04
CA SER A 46 -0.45 -10.53 9.41
C SER A 46 -0.45 -9.36 10.40
N ALA A 47 -0.46 -9.62 11.71
CA ALA A 47 -0.03 -8.60 12.65
C ALA A 47 1.49 -8.50 12.49
N GLY A 48 1.94 -7.59 11.60
CA GLY A 48 3.31 -7.41 11.24
C GLY A 48 4.20 -7.45 12.46
N ALA A 49 5.10 -8.43 12.50
CA ALA A 49 6.18 -8.39 13.44
C ALA A 49 6.89 -7.08 13.21
N LEU A 50 6.72 -6.13 14.13
CA LEU A 50 7.44 -4.86 14.08
C LEU A 50 8.91 -5.21 13.93
N SER A 51 9.53 -4.64 12.90
CA SER A 51 10.94 -4.87 12.60
C SER A 51 11.78 -4.72 13.87
N THR A 52 12.41 -5.80 14.28
CA THR A 52 13.29 -5.79 15.46
C THR A 52 14.64 -5.24 15.03
N GLY A 53 14.91 -3.97 15.36
CA GLY A 53 16.18 -3.31 15.03
C GLY A 53 16.14 -2.56 13.68
N PHE A 54 17.28 -2.53 12.97
CA PHE A 54 17.46 -1.81 11.71
C PHE A 54 17.20 -2.68 10.45
N ALA A 55 16.46 -3.75 10.55
CA ALA A 55 16.15 -4.65 9.44
C ALA A 55 14.66 -4.99 9.39
N PHE A 56 14.12 -5.09 8.19
CA PHE A 56 12.75 -5.52 7.97
C PHE A 56 12.68 -7.06 8.00
N SER A 57 11.56 -7.60 8.50
CA SER A 57 11.32 -9.06 8.59
C SER A 57 10.57 -9.61 7.39
N GLU A 58 9.90 -8.75 6.65
CA GLU A 58 9.09 -9.11 5.49
C GLU A 58 9.97 -9.61 4.34
N THR A 59 9.52 -10.64 3.65
CA THR A 59 10.23 -11.22 2.49
C THR A 59 9.47 -11.05 1.17
N GLY A 60 8.14 -10.84 1.25
CA GLY A 60 7.27 -10.61 0.10
C GLY A 60 7.30 -9.16 -0.36
N GLY A 61 7.23 -8.92 -1.68
CA GLY A 61 7.21 -7.55 -2.23
C GLY A 61 5.97 -6.77 -1.82
N GLU A 62 4.82 -7.42 -1.72
CA GLU A 62 3.57 -6.82 -1.26
C GLU A 62 3.66 -6.39 0.21
N ASP A 63 4.13 -7.29 1.08
CA ASP A 63 4.27 -7.00 2.51
C ASP A 63 5.29 -5.89 2.76
N LEU A 64 6.41 -5.89 2.04
CA LEU A 64 7.40 -4.82 2.08
C LEU A 64 6.82 -3.49 1.61
N TYR A 65 6.03 -3.50 0.54
CA TYR A 65 5.35 -2.30 0.08
C TYR A 65 4.38 -1.78 1.14
N ALA A 66 3.52 -2.65 1.68
CA ALA A 66 2.52 -2.31 2.68
C ALA A 66 3.14 -1.77 3.98
N ASN A 67 4.26 -2.32 4.43
CA ASN A 67 4.85 -1.93 5.72
C ASN A 67 5.88 -0.80 5.61
N VAL A 68 6.49 -0.59 4.43
CA VAL A 68 7.58 0.38 4.27
C VAL A 68 7.22 1.52 3.32
N CYS A 69 6.59 1.23 2.18
CA CYS A 69 6.45 2.19 1.08
C CYS A 69 5.11 2.94 1.10
N GLN A 70 4.01 2.24 1.39
CA GLN A 70 2.65 2.80 1.30
C GLN A 70 2.42 3.99 2.24
N GLY A 71 3.19 4.14 3.32
CA GLY A 71 3.09 5.28 4.23
C GLY A 71 3.30 6.63 3.53
N CYS A 72 4.08 6.64 2.44
CA CYS A 72 4.31 7.81 1.60
C CYS A 72 3.65 7.67 0.23
N HIS A 73 3.72 6.49 -0.40
CA HIS A 73 3.24 6.27 -1.76
C HIS A 73 1.77 5.84 -1.86
N MET A 74 1.07 5.75 -0.73
CA MET A 74 -0.32 5.30 -0.58
C MET A 74 -0.53 3.81 -0.95
N PRO A 75 -1.60 3.17 -0.44
CA PRO A 75 -1.85 1.74 -0.69
C PRO A 75 -2.08 1.39 -2.16
N ASP A 76 -2.52 2.34 -2.96
CA ASP A 76 -2.79 2.21 -4.39
C ASP A 76 -1.66 2.75 -5.29
N GLY A 77 -0.54 3.15 -4.70
CA GLY A 77 0.61 3.69 -5.42
C GLY A 77 0.42 5.08 -6.02
N THR A 78 -0.68 5.78 -5.72
CA THR A 78 -0.98 7.09 -6.34
C THR A 78 -0.16 8.25 -5.79
N GLY A 79 0.56 8.03 -4.68
CA GLY A 79 1.28 9.10 -4.01
C GLY A 79 0.34 10.10 -3.32
N ALA A 80 0.89 11.19 -2.80
CA ALA A 80 0.11 12.21 -2.11
C ALA A 80 0.70 13.61 -2.29
N ILE A 81 -0.16 14.62 -2.22
CA ILE A 81 0.20 16.04 -2.17
C ILE A 81 -0.43 16.64 -0.92
N GLY A 82 0.39 17.31 -0.10
CA GLY A 82 -0.04 17.93 1.14
C GLY A 82 1.09 18.74 1.75
N ALA A 83 1.43 18.48 3.00
CA ALA A 83 2.62 19.06 3.64
C ALA A 83 3.94 18.66 2.95
N GLY A 84 3.92 17.59 2.15
CA GLY A 84 4.96 17.14 1.23
C GLY A 84 4.36 16.70 -0.10
N ALA A 85 5.24 16.36 -1.06
CA ALA A 85 4.86 15.77 -2.33
C ALA A 85 5.51 14.39 -2.43
N TYR A 86 4.68 13.35 -2.44
CA TYR A 86 5.10 11.98 -2.61
C TYR A 86 4.71 11.52 -4.02
N PRO A 87 5.68 11.12 -4.87
CA PRO A 87 5.37 10.81 -6.26
C PRO A 87 4.48 9.58 -6.38
N SER A 88 3.63 9.59 -7.42
CA SER A 88 2.90 8.40 -7.83
C SER A 88 3.87 7.36 -8.36
N LEU A 89 3.63 6.11 -8.00
CA LEU A 89 4.25 4.92 -8.58
C LEU A 89 3.28 4.22 -9.56
N ALA A 90 2.02 4.65 -9.56
CA ALA A 90 1.00 4.10 -10.45
C ALA A 90 1.21 4.60 -11.89
N GLY A 91 1.37 3.66 -12.82
CA GLY A 91 1.61 3.96 -14.24
C GLY A 91 2.88 4.80 -14.49
N ASP A 92 3.87 4.71 -13.62
CA ASP A 92 5.08 5.55 -13.69
C ASP A 92 6.08 5.00 -14.71
N LYS A 93 6.29 5.76 -15.79
CA LYS A 93 7.25 5.42 -16.86
C LYS A 93 8.70 5.40 -16.39
N ALA A 94 9.05 6.07 -15.31
CA ALA A 94 10.40 6.04 -14.77
C ALA A 94 10.77 4.64 -14.25
N LEU A 95 9.78 3.83 -13.89
CA LEU A 95 9.98 2.44 -13.45
C LEU A 95 10.31 1.47 -14.59
N GLU A 96 10.19 1.89 -15.87
CA GLU A 96 10.61 1.10 -17.03
C GLU A 96 12.09 0.75 -16.94
N ALA A 97 12.95 1.71 -16.60
CA ALA A 97 14.37 1.47 -16.40
C ALA A 97 14.60 0.75 -15.05
N ALA A 98 14.76 -0.57 -15.08
CA ALA A 98 14.85 -1.43 -13.89
C ALA A 98 15.87 -0.95 -12.82
N GLY A 99 17.00 -0.41 -13.24
CA GLY A 99 18.03 0.12 -12.34
C GLY A 99 17.63 1.40 -11.61
N TYR A 100 16.65 2.16 -12.11
CA TYR A 100 16.24 3.41 -11.50
C TYR A 100 15.58 3.22 -10.13
N PRO A 101 14.50 2.42 -9.99
CA PRO A 101 13.90 2.18 -8.68
C PRO A 101 14.86 1.50 -7.69
N VAL A 102 15.74 0.61 -8.15
CA VAL A 102 16.79 0.03 -7.30
C VAL A 102 17.69 1.13 -6.74
N HIS A 103 18.16 2.05 -7.60
CA HIS A 103 19.00 3.16 -7.18
C HIS A 103 18.30 4.04 -6.13
N ILE A 104 17.02 4.36 -6.34
CA ILE A 104 16.24 5.20 -5.41
C ILE A 104 16.05 4.51 -4.06
N VAL A 105 15.73 3.22 -4.03
CA VAL A 105 15.57 2.45 -2.78
C VAL A 105 16.89 2.38 -2.02
N VAL A 106 18.00 2.13 -2.71
CA VAL A 106 19.34 1.98 -2.09
C VAL A 106 19.88 3.30 -1.56
N HIS A 107 19.76 4.38 -2.33
CA HIS A 107 20.44 5.65 -2.02
C HIS A 107 19.52 6.75 -1.48
N GLY A 108 18.19 6.55 -1.61
CA GLY A 108 17.22 7.61 -1.39
C GLY A 108 17.26 8.68 -2.50
N GLN A 109 16.26 9.55 -2.51
CA GLN A 109 16.22 10.70 -3.41
C GLN A 109 15.37 11.81 -2.81
N ARG A 110 15.91 13.03 -2.68
CA ARG A 110 15.18 14.17 -2.10
C ARG A 110 14.61 13.84 -0.72
N GLY A 111 13.27 13.80 -0.56
CA GLY A 111 12.60 13.44 0.68
C GLY A 111 12.47 11.93 0.94
N MET A 112 12.78 11.08 -0.04
CA MET A 112 12.77 9.63 0.16
C MET A 112 14.07 9.17 0.83
N PRO A 113 14.01 8.54 2.02
CA PRO A 113 15.21 8.06 2.70
C PRO A 113 15.79 6.81 2.01
N PRO A 114 17.10 6.50 2.23
CA PRO A 114 17.75 5.32 1.68
C PRO A 114 17.34 4.05 2.46
N VAL A 115 16.08 3.61 2.32
CA VAL A 115 15.52 2.47 3.06
C VAL A 115 16.22 1.15 2.75
N GLY A 116 16.89 1.06 1.61
CA GLY A 116 17.68 -0.10 1.21
C GLY A 116 18.83 -0.44 2.16
N MET A 117 19.25 0.48 3.03
CA MET A 117 20.22 0.19 4.10
C MET A 117 19.68 -0.79 5.15
N MET A 118 18.35 -0.88 5.28
CA MET A 118 17.64 -1.77 6.22
C MET A 118 17.08 -3.02 5.52
N MET A 119 17.38 -3.21 4.23
CA MET A 119 16.89 -4.31 3.40
C MET A 119 18.04 -5.19 2.92
N THR A 120 17.77 -6.49 2.82
CA THR A 120 18.62 -7.42 2.05
C THR A 120 18.45 -7.16 0.57
N ASP A 121 19.39 -7.68 -0.25
CA ASP A 121 19.27 -7.56 -1.71
C ASP A 121 18.00 -8.25 -2.23
N ASP A 122 17.63 -9.41 -1.66
CA ASP A 122 16.42 -10.12 -2.02
C ASP A 122 15.13 -9.35 -1.66
N GLN A 123 15.12 -8.63 -0.55
CA GLN A 123 14.01 -7.76 -0.18
C GLN A 123 13.86 -6.59 -1.15
N ILE A 124 14.97 -5.98 -1.58
CA ILE A 124 14.95 -4.92 -2.59
C ILE A 124 14.42 -5.48 -3.91
N VAL A 125 14.90 -6.65 -4.34
CA VAL A 125 14.40 -7.34 -5.53
C VAL A 125 12.89 -7.56 -5.44
N ALA A 126 12.42 -8.08 -4.31
CA ALA A 126 11.01 -8.39 -4.10
C ALA A 126 10.12 -7.14 -4.22
N VAL A 127 10.46 -6.07 -3.48
CA VAL A 127 9.61 -4.85 -3.47
C VAL A 127 9.70 -4.07 -4.78
N VAL A 128 10.86 -4.00 -5.42
CA VAL A 128 11.02 -3.30 -6.70
C VAL A 128 10.26 -4.02 -7.80
N ASN A 129 10.35 -5.35 -7.89
CA ASN A 129 9.59 -6.12 -8.87
C ASN A 129 8.08 -6.04 -8.60
N TYR A 130 7.65 -6.03 -7.33
CA TYR A 130 6.25 -5.81 -6.98
C TYR A 130 5.74 -4.47 -7.54
N VAL A 131 6.41 -3.36 -7.25
CA VAL A 131 6.02 -2.04 -7.73
C VAL A 131 6.02 -1.97 -9.27
N ARG A 132 7.00 -2.60 -9.93
CA ARG A 132 7.12 -2.60 -11.39
C ARG A 132 6.05 -3.43 -12.11
N THR A 133 5.34 -4.29 -11.40
CA THR A 133 4.28 -5.16 -11.96
C THR A 133 2.88 -4.87 -11.40
N HIS A 134 2.75 -3.90 -10.48
CA HIS A 134 1.49 -3.51 -9.83
C HIS A 134 1.17 -2.04 -10.09
N PHE A 135 0.04 -1.58 -9.59
CA PHE A 135 -0.40 -0.18 -9.71
C PHE A 135 -0.52 0.30 -11.17
N GLY A 136 -0.93 -0.59 -12.09
CA GLY A 136 -1.04 -0.27 -13.51
C GLY A 136 0.30 -0.29 -14.28
N ASN A 137 1.38 -0.69 -13.63
CA ASN A 137 2.66 -0.98 -14.27
C ASN A 137 2.68 -2.43 -14.79
N ASP A 138 3.39 -2.67 -15.91
CA ASP A 138 3.55 -4.01 -16.51
C ASP A 138 4.98 -4.19 -17.07
N TYR A 139 5.99 -3.89 -16.25
CA TYR A 139 7.40 -4.06 -16.63
C TYR A 139 7.87 -5.46 -16.27
N ARG A 140 8.12 -6.31 -17.28
CA ARG A 140 8.37 -7.75 -17.13
C ARG A 140 9.84 -8.15 -17.01
N ASP A 141 10.77 -7.24 -17.30
CA ASP A 141 12.20 -7.42 -17.10
C ASP A 141 12.52 -7.35 -15.60
N ALA A 142 12.57 -8.50 -14.95
CA ALA A 142 12.74 -8.58 -13.50
C ALA A 142 14.13 -8.11 -13.05
N VAL A 143 14.15 -7.30 -11.99
CA VAL A 143 15.36 -6.96 -11.23
C VAL A 143 15.89 -8.22 -10.54
N THR A 144 17.20 -8.35 -10.49
CA THR A 144 17.91 -9.46 -9.82
C THR A 144 18.77 -8.97 -8.65
N ALA A 145 19.17 -9.89 -7.77
CA ALA A 145 20.11 -9.56 -6.69
C ALA A 145 21.48 -9.07 -7.22
N ALA A 146 21.88 -9.47 -8.43
CA ALA A 146 23.09 -8.98 -9.04
C ALA A 146 22.99 -7.49 -9.41
N ASP A 147 21.80 -7.04 -9.87
CA ASP A 147 21.55 -5.61 -10.16
C ASP A 147 21.63 -4.78 -8.90
N VAL A 148 21.05 -5.26 -7.81
CA VAL A 148 21.10 -4.57 -6.50
C VAL A 148 22.54 -4.46 -6.01
N LYS A 149 23.32 -5.55 -6.08
CA LYS A 149 24.73 -5.55 -5.69
C LYS A 149 25.56 -4.57 -6.52
N ALA A 150 25.33 -4.50 -7.83
CA ALA A 150 26.01 -3.56 -8.71
C ALA A 150 25.73 -2.09 -8.30
N VAL A 151 24.49 -1.77 -7.93
CA VAL A 151 24.11 -0.43 -7.48
C VAL A 151 24.77 -0.09 -6.14
N ARG A 152 24.84 -1.03 -5.18
CA ARG A 152 25.53 -0.83 -3.89
C ARG A 152 27.04 -0.62 -4.08
N ALA A 153 27.68 -1.47 -4.88
CA ALA A 153 29.14 -1.36 -5.17
C ALA A 153 29.51 -0.02 -5.80
N ALA A 154 28.71 0.48 -6.73
CA ALA A 154 28.92 1.78 -7.35
C ALA A 154 28.82 2.95 -6.36
N ALA A 155 28.13 2.78 -5.23
CA ALA A 155 28.11 3.76 -4.15
C ALA A 155 29.39 3.74 -3.32
N ASP A 156 29.86 2.56 -2.97
CA ASP A 156 31.07 2.37 -2.18
C ASP A 156 32.29 2.92 -2.92
N ASP A 157 32.40 2.65 -4.22
CA ASP A 157 33.49 3.19 -5.06
C ASP A 157 33.50 4.71 -5.11
N ARG A 158 32.31 5.35 -5.19
CA ARG A 158 32.21 6.82 -5.13
C ARG A 158 32.66 7.38 -3.79
N VAL A 159 32.32 6.72 -2.69
CA VAL A 159 32.75 7.14 -1.35
C VAL A 159 34.26 6.99 -1.19
N LEU A 160 34.85 5.89 -1.68
CA LEU A 160 36.29 5.65 -1.66
C LEU A 160 37.05 6.69 -2.49
N GLU A 161 36.54 7.01 -3.68
CA GLU A 161 37.16 8.03 -4.55
C GLU A 161 37.09 9.44 -3.91
N MET A 162 35.98 9.80 -3.27
CA MET A 162 35.90 11.07 -2.54
C MET A 162 36.90 11.15 -1.36
N ARG A 163 37.13 10.02 -0.66
CA ARG A 163 38.11 9.94 0.42
C ARG A 163 39.57 10.08 -0.07
N ARG A 164 39.86 9.54 -1.27
CA ARG A 164 41.21 9.67 -1.87
C ARG A 164 41.54 11.08 -2.33
N ARG A 165 40.53 11.90 -2.64
CA ARG A 165 40.69 13.29 -3.08
C ARG A 165 40.83 14.33 -1.94
N ARG A 166 40.62 13.90 -0.70
CA ARG A 166 40.80 14.74 0.51
C ARG A 166 42.20 14.58 1.10
#